data_a028dc2509a716a04c603d51a4f702fc
#
_entry.id   a028dc2509a716a04c603d51a4f702fc
#
_cell.length_a   1.000
_cell.length_b   1.000
_cell.length_c   1.000
_cell.angle_alpha   90.00
_cell.angle_beta   90.00
_cell.angle_gamma   90.00
#
_symmetry.space_group_name_H-M   'P 1'
#
loop_
_entity.id
_entity.type
_entity.pdbx_description
1 polymer ?
#
loop_
_entity_poly.entity_id
_entity_poly.type
_entity_poly.pdbx_seq_one_letter_code
_entity_poly.pdbx_strand_id
1 'polypeptide(L)'
;MRLGLLLVLTFMVGACVYDYVPPMPEEGEGEVLVINGDILIGQMTEIQIGKMVQVGGESEGNLKVDHVYVEDNAGGRYAGVLTEEIRYLIDTKDADPSREYRLVVEKGSSIYESEWQPVLQAAEIDSLSYSFNDNRDHIHIEVSSHSDDNNRYYKWKARQTWEYHSASNALYFYVPAGGSLDGSPVPVDTVVSYENRVNYYFCWNTGEVSDLLMASTAQMSENRFVRHRLYSMECHEPRTQMVYSVDLYQEAVSEEAWRYYEALKNNSQNVGGLFSPQPSEVRGNIRERSHPERQVIGYVSVTRPSVKRLTIDFESFLFHKLGDWERVAGEIVADRQNWGFYYQHSYLVTYPIMMDESINYNRFEWAFARCVDCRMLGGNKNKPDWWPNDHR
;
A
#
# COMPACT_ATOMS: atom_id res chain seq x y z
N MET A 1 -16.48 -15.19 63.13
CA MET A 1 -17.10 -15.27 61.81
C MET A 1 -16.67 -14.19 60.80
N ARG A 2 -16.14 -13.04 61.24
CA ARG A 2 -15.69 -11.97 60.26
C ARG A 2 -14.26 -12.12 59.75
N LEU A 3 -13.40 -12.88 60.42
CA LEU A 3 -12.01 -13.10 60.01
C LEU A 3 -11.85 -14.17 58.91
N GLY A 4 -12.75 -15.15 58.87
CA GLY A 4 -12.74 -16.21 57.85
C GLY A 4 -13.21 -15.76 56.46
N LEU A 5 -14.08 -14.74 56.43
CA LEU A 5 -14.60 -14.19 55.17
C LEU A 5 -13.57 -13.32 54.44
N LEU A 6 -12.64 -12.68 55.18
CA LEU A 6 -11.55 -11.88 54.59
C LEU A 6 -10.47 -12.76 53.99
N LEU A 7 -10.23 -13.97 54.52
CA LEU A 7 -9.22 -14.89 53.98
C LEU A 7 -9.66 -15.60 52.69
N VAL A 8 -10.95 -15.76 52.47
CA VAL A 8 -11.51 -16.36 51.24
C VAL A 8 -11.52 -15.32 50.10
N LEU A 9 -11.65 -14.03 50.42
CA LEU A 9 -11.65 -12.97 49.41
C LEU A 9 -10.25 -12.68 48.86
N THR A 10 -9.17 -12.98 49.60
CA THR A 10 -7.78 -12.77 49.14
C THR A 10 -7.26 -13.89 48.24
N PHE A 11 -7.96 -15.04 48.17
CA PHE A 11 -7.56 -16.15 47.27
C PHE A 11 -8.15 -16.06 45.84
N MET A 12 -9.06 -15.13 45.57
CA MET A 12 -9.71 -14.99 44.26
C MET A 12 -9.03 -14.00 43.29
N VAL A 13 -7.89 -13.39 43.63
CA VAL A 13 -7.25 -12.36 42.81
C VAL A 13 -5.98 -12.86 42.09
N GLY A 14 -5.73 -14.16 42.10
CA GLY A 14 -4.60 -14.78 41.41
C GLY A 14 -4.98 -15.41 40.08
N ALA A 15 -5.77 -14.71 39.24
CA ALA A 15 -5.91 -15.09 37.84
C ALA A 15 -4.64 -14.62 37.11
N CYS A 16 -3.64 -15.49 37.00
CA CYS A 16 -2.54 -15.28 36.08
C CYS A 16 -3.13 -15.27 34.68
N VAL A 17 -3.22 -14.10 34.07
CA VAL A 17 -3.38 -13.95 32.61
C VAL A 17 -2.04 -14.38 32.04
N TYR A 18 -1.96 -15.58 31.51
CA TYR A 18 -0.83 -15.99 30.68
C TYR A 18 -1.06 -15.38 29.28
N ASP A 19 -0.09 -14.64 28.80
CA ASP A 19 -0.08 -14.25 27.39
C ASP A 19 -0.10 -15.52 26.55
N TYR A 20 -1.13 -15.68 25.73
CA TYR A 20 -1.18 -16.79 24.77
C TYR A 20 -0.10 -16.53 23.71
N VAL A 21 0.99 -17.28 23.82
CA VAL A 21 1.96 -17.39 22.72
C VAL A 21 1.48 -18.53 21.85
N PRO A 22 1.04 -18.27 20.61
CA PRO A 22 0.67 -19.36 19.70
C PRO A 22 1.85 -20.33 19.59
N PRO A 23 1.57 -21.66 19.52
CA PRO A 23 2.64 -22.64 19.35
C PRO A 23 3.42 -22.29 18.07
N MET A 24 4.65 -21.88 18.26
CA MET A 24 5.59 -21.71 17.15
C MET A 24 6.14 -23.09 16.79
N PRO A 25 6.49 -23.34 15.52
CA PRO A 25 7.22 -24.53 15.16
C PRO A 25 8.44 -24.68 16.09
N GLU A 26 8.68 -25.89 16.61
CA GLU A 26 9.85 -26.13 17.45
C GLU A 26 11.14 -25.76 16.72
N GLU A 27 12.16 -25.29 17.43
CA GLU A 27 13.47 -25.02 16.86
C GLU A 27 13.97 -26.26 16.12
N GLY A 28 13.89 -26.24 14.77
CA GLY A 28 14.24 -27.38 13.91
C GLY A 28 13.16 -27.82 12.91
N GLU A 29 11.90 -27.36 13.02
CA GLU A 29 10.82 -27.69 12.07
C GLU A 29 10.81 -26.91 10.76
N GLY A 30 11.79 -26.06 10.53
CA GLY A 30 11.96 -25.33 9.28
C GLY A 30 11.20 -23.99 9.24
N GLU A 31 11.58 -23.18 8.29
CA GLU A 31 10.99 -21.87 8.01
C GLU A 31 9.54 -22.02 7.52
N VAL A 32 8.57 -21.38 8.17
CA VAL A 32 7.18 -21.30 7.66
C VAL A 32 7.11 -20.27 6.56
N LEU A 33 6.80 -20.70 5.34
CA LEU A 33 6.62 -19.80 4.20
C LEU A 33 5.28 -19.07 4.30
N VAL A 34 5.30 -17.79 3.91
CA VAL A 34 4.11 -16.96 3.74
C VAL A 34 4.04 -16.57 2.27
N ILE A 35 3.01 -17.02 1.57
CA ILE A 35 2.79 -16.75 0.15
C ILE A 35 1.51 -15.94 0.00
N ASN A 36 1.62 -14.74 -0.59
CA ASN A 36 0.51 -13.83 -0.79
C ASN A 36 0.40 -13.41 -2.25
N GLY A 37 -0.78 -13.47 -2.80
CA GLY A 37 -1.11 -13.09 -4.17
C GLY A 37 -2.01 -14.10 -4.85
N ASP A 38 -2.63 -13.67 -5.95
CA ASP A 38 -3.51 -14.49 -6.77
C ASP A 38 -3.01 -14.53 -8.20
N ILE A 39 -3.31 -15.61 -8.91
CA ILE A 39 -3.00 -15.76 -10.33
C ILE A 39 -4.06 -15.00 -11.12
N LEU A 40 -3.63 -13.95 -11.84
CA LEU A 40 -4.48 -13.04 -12.60
C LEU A 40 -4.41 -13.34 -14.08
N ILE A 41 -5.37 -14.08 -14.62
CA ILE A 41 -5.40 -14.41 -16.04
C ILE A 41 -5.76 -13.19 -16.88
N GLY A 42 -4.99 -12.95 -17.93
CA GLY A 42 -5.13 -11.78 -18.80
C GLY A 42 -4.38 -10.53 -18.32
N GLN A 43 -3.58 -10.64 -17.27
CA GLN A 43 -2.81 -9.54 -16.66
C GLN A 43 -1.42 -9.99 -16.18
N MET A 44 -0.70 -9.08 -15.53
CA MET A 44 0.49 -9.45 -14.75
C MET A 44 0.05 -9.99 -13.39
N THR A 45 0.50 -11.17 -13.05
CA THR A 45 0.35 -11.77 -11.73
C THR A 45 1.50 -11.31 -10.82
N GLU A 46 1.18 -10.90 -9.61
CA GLU A 46 2.15 -10.51 -8.57
C GLU A 46 2.02 -11.47 -7.39
N ILE A 47 3.12 -12.14 -7.04
CA ILE A 47 3.22 -13.05 -5.90
C ILE A 47 4.31 -12.55 -4.96
N GLN A 48 3.97 -12.44 -3.68
CA GLN A 48 4.91 -12.11 -2.61
C GLN A 48 5.23 -13.37 -1.81
N ILE A 49 6.51 -13.63 -1.59
CA ILE A 49 6.97 -14.80 -0.85
C ILE A 49 7.88 -14.35 0.28
N GLY A 50 7.41 -14.52 1.50
CA GLY A 50 8.13 -14.18 2.72
C GLY A 50 8.24 -15.38 3.66
N LYS A 51 8.75 -15.13 4.86
CA LYS A 51 8.81 -16.09 5.97
C LYS A 51 8.13 -15.51 7.21
N MET A 52 7.58 -16.39 8.03
CA MET A 52 7.09 -15.99 9.34
C MET A 52 8.27 -15.55 10.23
N VAL A 53 8.13 -14.42 10.89
CA VAL A 53 9.11 -13.88 11.83
C VAL A 53 8.44 -13.70 13.19
N GLN A 54 9.12 -14.07 14.27
CA GLN A 54 8.64 -13.82 15.63
C GLN A 54 8.55 -12.31 15.90
N VAL A 55 7.50 -11.87 16.59
CA VAL A 55 7.37 -10.48 17.03
C VAL A 55 8.54 -10.15 17.98
N GLY A 56 9.37 -9.17 17.60
CA GLY A 56 10.60 -8.81 18.33
C GLY A 56 11.85 -9.61 17.95
N GLY A 57 11.74 -10.58 17.04
CA GLY A 57 12.88 -11.28 16.44
C GLY A 57 13.50 -10.48 15.30
N GLU A 58 14.80 -10.55 15.15
CA GLU A 58 15.47 -9.99 13.97
C GLU A 58 15.13 -10.85 12.74
N SER A 59 14.82 -10.20 11.63
CA SER A 59 14.65 -10.88 10.33
C SER A 59 16.05 -11.31 9.84
N GLU A 60 16.50 -12.48 10.24
CA GLU A 60 17.77 -13.03 9.76
C GLU A 60 17.66 -13.42 8.29
N GLY A 61 18.24 -12.61 7.42
CA GLY A 61 18.49 -12.88 6.01
C GLY A 61 17.27 -12.87 5.08
N ASN A 62 17.53 -12.58 3.82
CA ASN A 62 16.53 -12.65 2.76
C ASN A 62 16.18 -14.10 2.45
N LEU A 63 14.90 -14.40 2.34
CA LEU A 63 14.42 -15.70 1.86
C LEU A 63 14.90 -15.92 0.43
N LYS A 64 15.75 -16.93 0.21
CA LYS A 64 16.19 -17.29 -1.13
C LYS A 64 15.25 -18.35 -1.69
N VAL A 65 14.55 -18.00 -2.77
CA VAL A 65 13.71 -18.89 -3.58
C VAL A 65 14.41 -19.09 -4.92
N ASP A 66 14.49 -20.33 -5.39
CA ASP A 66 15.21 -20.66 -6.63
C ASP A 66 14.36 -20.37 -7.86
N HIS A 67 13.10 -20.85 -7.87
CA HIS A 67 12.16 -20.63 -8.96
C HIS A 67 10.74 -20.38 -8.44
N VAL A 68 10.06 -19.45 -9.09
CA VAL A 68 8.63 -19.19 -8.91
C VAL A 68 7.99 -19.21 -10.29
N TYR A 69 6.92 -19.95 -10.47
CA TYR A 69 6.20 -19.98 -11.74
C TYR A 69 4.75 -20.41 -11.56
N VAL A 70 3.93 -20.00 -12.49
CA VAL A 70 2.57 -20.53 -12.67
C VAL A 70 2.62 -21.60 -13.73
N GLU A 71 1.94 -22.73 -13.52
CA GLU A 71 1.77 -23.74 -14.56
C GLU A 71 0.29 -24.01 -14.83
N ASP A 72 -0.02 -24.38 -16.07
CA ASP A 72 -1.34 -24.80 -16.47
C ASP A 72 -1.44 -26.33 -16.60
N ASN A 73 -2.65 -26.87 -16.57
CA ASN A 73 -2.93 -28.30 -16.65
C ASN A 73 -2.63 -28.94 -18.03
N ALA A 74 -2.19 -28.15 -19.03
CA ALA A 74 -1.70 -28.64 -20.33
C ALA A 74 -0.16 -28.62 -20.46
N GLY A 75 0.55 -28.25 -19.36
CA GLY A 75 2.01 -28.27 -19.31
C GLY A 75 2.67 -26.92 -19.68
N GLY A 76 1.89 -25.86 -19.87
CA GLY A 76 2.41 -24.49 -20.01
C GLY A 76 3.00 -23.98 -18.69
N ARG A 77 4.10 -23.20 -18.79
CA ARG A 77 4.76 -22.59 -17.63
C ARG A 77 5.04 -21.13 -17.87
N TYR A 78 4.71 -20.32 -16.88
CA TYR A 78 4.87 -18.86 -16.85
C TYR A 78 5.86 -18.52 -15.74
N ALA A 79 7.08 -18.15 -16.10
CA ALA A 79 8.16 -17.92 -15.12
C ALA A 79 7.99 -16.58 -14.39
N GLY A 80 8.26 -16.59 -13.09
CA GLY A 80 8.29 -15.39 -12.25
C GLY A 80 9.67 -14.74 -12.26
N VAL A 81 9.66 -13.41 -12.31
CA VAL A 81 10.86 -12.57 -12.21
C VAL A 81 10.82 -11.81 -10.89
N LEU A 82 11.87 -11.96 -10.07
CA LEU A 82 12.03 -11.21 -8.83
C LEU A 82 12.28 -9.73 -9.16
N THR A 83 11.44 -8.84 -8.65
CA THR A 83 11.54 -7.39 -8.89
C THR A 83 11.95 -6.61 -7.64
N GLU A 84 11.53 -7.06 -6.47
CA GLU A 84 11.87 -6.51 -5.16
C GLU A 84 12.14 -7.68 -4.20
N GLU A 85 12.63 -7.43 -3.00
CA GLU A 85 13.13 -8.46 -2.06
C GLU A 85 12.29 -9.73 -1.94
N ILE A 86 10.96 -9.62 -2.03
CA ILE A 86 10.01 -10.73 -1.86
C ILE A 86 8.95 -10.80 -2.97
N ARG A 87 9.03 -9.93 -3.98
CA ARG A 87 7.98 -9.73 -4.99
C ARG A 87 8.37 -10.32 -6.34
N TYR A 88 7.56 -11.25 -6.83
CA TYR A 88 7.71 -11.91 -8.13
C TYR A 88 6.61 -11.45 -9.07
N LEU A 89 6.98 -11.02 -10.28
CA LEU A 89 6.05 -10.74 -11.38
C LEU A 89 6.07 -11.89 -12.38
N ILE A 90 4.89 -12.35 -12.75
CA ILE A 90 4.66 -13.45 -13.68
C ILE A 90 3.76 -12.96 -14.80
N ASP A 91 4.19 -13.08 -16.04
CA ASP A 91 3.37 -12.65 -17.20
C ASP A 91 2.35 -13.74 -17.56
N THR A 92 1.11 -13.51 -17.16
CA THR A 92 -0.06 -14.37 -17.42
C THR A 92 -1.09 -13.71 -18.34
N LYS A 93 -0.65 -12.68 -19.13
CA LYS A 93 -1.55 -11.91 -20.01
C LYS A 93 -2.17 -12.76 -21.11
N ASP A 94 -1.39 -13.66 -21.67
CA ASP A 94 -1.81 -14.53 -22.77
C ASP A 94 -2.23 -15.94 -22.30
N ALA A 95 -2.41 -16.12 -20.99
CA ALA A 95 -2.84 -17.40 -20.41
C ALA A 95 -4.30 -17.71 -20.78
N ASP A 96 -4.55 -18.99 -21.13
CA ASP A 96 -5.86 -19.46 -21.63
C ASP A 96 -6.88 -19.57 -20.48
N PRO A 97 -7.96 -18.78 -20.45
CA PRO A 97 -8.92 -18.80 -19.35
C PRO A 97 -9.74 -20.11 -19.23
N SER A 98 -9.64 -21.02 -20.20
CA SER A 98 -10.32 -22.32 -20.16
C SER A 98 -9.54 -23.42 -19.40
N ARG A 99 -8.31 -23.12 -18.95
CA ARG A 99 -7.43 -24.06 -18.24
C ARG A 99 -7.53 -23.89 -16.73
N GLU A 100 -6.97 -24.86 -16.03
CA GLU A 100 -6.70 -24.76 -14.60
C GLU A 100 -5.24 -24.38 -14.38
N TYR A 101 -4.97 -23.65 -13.30
CA TYR A 101 -3.66 -23.12 -12.97
C TYR A 101 -3.30 -23.41 -11.52
N ARG A 102 -1.99 -23.49 -11.26
CA ARG A 102 -1.43 -23.52 -9.91
C ARG A 102 -0.13 -22.72 -9.83
N LEU A 103 0.17 -22.23 -8.64
CA LEU A 103 1.47 -21.65 -8.31
C LEU A 103 2.43 -22.76 -7.89
N VAL A 104 3.68 -22.68 -8.35
CA VAL A 104 4.78 -23.54 -7.92
C VAL A 104 5.94 -22.67 -7.45
N VAL A 105 6.50 -23.01 -6.28
CA VAL A 105 7.65 -22.35 -5.66
C VAL A 105 8.70 -23.41 -5.34
N GLU A 106 9.88 -23.28 -5.91
CA GLU A 106 11.02 -24.18 -5.68
C GLU A 106 12.04 -23.49 -4.76
N LYS A 107 12.38 -24.16 -3.64
CA LYS A 107 13.34 -23.67 -2.64
C LYS A 107 14.23 -24.82 -2.21
N GLY A 108 15.49 -24.84 -2.69
CA GLY A 108 16.40 -25.95 -2.44
C GLY A 108 15.84 -27.28 -2.93
N SER A 109 15.64 -28.23 -2.03
CA SER A 109 15.01 -29.52 -2.33
C SER A 109 13.49 -29.55 -2.15
N SER A 110 12.90 -28.48 -1.61
CA SER A 110 11.47 -28.39 -1.32
C SER A 110 10.72 -27.75 -2.49
N ILE A 111 9.56 -28.32 -2.81
CA ILE A 111 8.65 -27.80 -3.84
C ILE A 111 7.32 -27.55 -3.18
N TYR A 112 6.88 -26.28 -3.21
CA TYR A 112 5.59 -25.85 -2.71
C TYR A 112 4.67 -25.62 -3.89
N GLU A 113 3.46 -26.14 -3.82
CA GLU A 113 2.48 -25.99 -4.90
C GLU A 113 1.09 -25.71 -4.33
N SER A 114 0.37 -24.81 -5.00
CA SER A 114 -1.04 -24.64 -4.70
C SER A 114 -1.86 -25.78 -5.31
N GLU A 115 -3.07 -25.94 -4.86
CA GLU A 115 -4.05 -26.81 -5.54
C GLU A 115 -4.35 -26.24 -6.93
N TRP A 116 -4.72 -27.13 -7.87
CA TRP A 116 -5.22 -26.74 -9.19
C TRP A 116 -6.54 -25.99 -9.04
N GLN A 117 -6.64 -24.82 -9.67
CA GLN A 117 -7.82 -23.96 -9.60
C GLN A 117 -8.31 -23.60 -11.01
N PRO A 118 -9.61 -23.70 -11.28
CA PRO A 118 -10.19 -23.15 -12.49
C PRO A 118 -10.15 -21.62 -12.45
N VAL A 119 -10.17 -21.01 -13.63
CA VAL A 119 -10.23 -19.55 -13.73
C VAL A 119 -11.64 -19.07 -13.39
N LEU A 120 -11.77 -18.30 -12.31
CA LEU A 120 -13.02 -17.63 -11.96
C LEU A 120 -13.12 -16.29 -12.69
N GLN A 121 -14.15 -16.11 -13.51
CA GLN A 121 -14.40 -14.85 -14.17
C GLN A 121 -15.06 -13.88 -13.19
N ALA A 122 -14.45 -12.74 -12.94
CA ALA A 122 -15.08 -11.69 -12.15
C ALA A 122 -16.22 -11.02 -12.92
N ALA A 123 -17.27 -10.63 -12.20
CA ALA A 123 -18.32 -9.77 -12.73
C ALA A 123 -17.73 -8.43 -13.18
N GLU A 124 -18.33 -7.81 -14.20
CA GLU A 124 -17.92 -6.46 -14.59
C GLU A 124 -18.32 -5.43 -13.52
N ILE A 125 -17.47 -4.43 -13.35
CA ILE A 125 -17.76 -3.28 -12.49
C ILE A 125 -18.66 -2.33 -13.26
N ASP A 126 -19.93 -2.22 -12.86
CA ASP A 126 -20.90 -1.31 -13.49
C ASP A 126 -20.44 0.15 -13.30
N SER A 127 -20.18 0.52 -12.05
CA SER A 127 -19.71 1.85 -11.72
C SER A 127 -18.77 1.85 -10.52
N LEU A 128 -17.77 2.73 -10.57
CA LEU A 128 -16.92 3.11 -9.46
C LEU A 128 -17.19 4.58 -9.17
N SER A 129 -17.56 4.90 -7.95
CA SER A 129 -18.01 6.23 -7.54
C SER A 129 -17.46 6.61 -6.17
N TYR A 130 -17.68 7.84 -5.77
CA TYR A 130 -17.36 8.31 -4.43
C TYR A 130 -18.54 9.09 -3.82
N SER A 131 -18.55 9.17 -2.50
CA SER A 131 -19.45 10.00 -1.73
C SER A 131 -18.75 10.59 -0.52
N PHE A 132 -19.32 11.66 0.02
CA PHE A 132 -18.86 12.23 1.28
C PHE A 132 -19.74 11.72 2.41
N ASN A 133 -19.17 11.60 3.61
CA ASN A 133 -19.98 11.45 4.81
C ASN A 133 -20.71 12.77 5.13
N ASP A 134 -21.63 12.74 6.11
CA ASP A 134 -22.49 13.89 6.46
C ASP A 134 -21.68 15.13 6.88
N ASN A 135 -20.55 14.93 7.56
CA ASN A 135 -19.66 16.00 8.03
C ASN A 135 -18.72 16.52 6.94
N ARG A 136 -18.61 15.83 5.81
CA ARG A 136 -17.65 16.09 4.73
C ARG A 136 -16.19 16.06 5.17
N ASP A 137 -15.87 15.23 6.15
CA ASP A 137 -14.51 15.00 6.62
C ASP A 137 -13.93 13.67 6.11
N HIS A 138 -14.77 12.80 5.53
CA HIS A 138 -14.36 11.54 4.89
C HIS A 138 -14.97 11.37 3.51
N ILE A 139 -14.19 10.76 2.63
CA ILE A 139 -14.56 10.34 1.29
C ILE A 139 -14.65 8.82 1.28
N HIS A 140 -15.77 8.29 0.79
CA HIS A 140 -16.01 6.87 0.62
C HIS A 140 -15.85 6.50 -0.85
N ILE A 141 -15.06 5.48 -1.14
CA ILE A 141 -14.98 4.88 -2.47
C ILE A 141 -15.96 3.71 -2.52
N GLU A 142 -16.81 3.72 -3.54
CA GLU A 142 -17.97 2.83 -3.66
C GLU A 142 -17.98 2.13 -5.01
N VAL A 143 -18.35 0.84 -5.01
CA VAL A 143 -18.48 0.03 -6.21
C VAL A 143 -19.92 -0.43 -6.40
N SER A 144 -20.38 -0.44 -7.65
CA SER A 144 -21.58 -1.15 -8.08
C SER A 144 -21.19 -2.19 -9.12
N SER A 145 -21.70 -3.40 -8.95
CA SER A 145 -21.51 -4.50 -9.89
C SER A 145 -22.68 -5.49 -9.78
N HIS A 146 -22.95 -6.23 -10.84
CA HIS A 146 -23.92 -7.33 -10.83
C HIS A 146 -23.38 -8.50 -11.63
N SER A 147 -23.89 -9.68 -11.36
CA SER A 147 -23.59 -10.89 -12.13
C SER A 147 -24.79 -11.82 -12.15
N ASP A 148 -24.97 -12.48 -13.28
CA ASP A 148 -25.91 -13.57 -13.44
C ASP A 148 -25.31 -14.93 -13.06
N ASP A 149 -23.96 -14.95 -12.80
CA ASP A 149 -23.22 -16.14 -12.41
C ASP A 149 -23.52 -16.57 -10.96
N ASN A 150 -23.24 -17.83 -10.66
CA ASN A 150 -23.44 -18.39 -9.32
C ASN A 150 -22.35 -17.97 -8.33
N ASN A 151 -21.26 -17.34 -8.78
CA ASN A 151 -20.24 -16.88 -7.86
C ASN A 151 -20.73 -15.66 -7.07
N ARG A 152 -20.69 -15.78 -5.74
CA ARG A 152 -21.24 -14.82 -4.78
C ARG A 152 -20.16 -14.19 -3.90
N TYR A 153 -18.88 -14.48 -4.12
CA TYR A 153 -17.77 -14.06 -3.28
C TYR A 153 -16.81 -13.19 -4.06
N TYR A 154 -16.52 -12.01 -3.52
CA TYR A 154 -15.74 -10.99 -4.19
C TYR A 154 -14.62 -10.48 -3.30
N LYS A 155 -13.48 -10.27 -3.90
CA LYS A 155 -12.32 -9.59 -3.30
C LYS A 155 -11.89 -8.45 -4.22
N TRP A 156 -11.41 -7.36 -3.63
CA TRP A 156 -10.90 -6.24 -4.39
C TRP A 156 -9.47 -5.89 -3.98
N LYS A 157 -8.69 -5.48 -4.98
CA LYS A 157 -7.44 -4.76 -4.81
C LYS A 157 -7.65 -3.34 -5.34
N ALA A 158 -7.15 -2.35 -4.58
CA ALA A 158 -7.25 -0.94 -4.96
C ALA A 158 -5.85 -0.34 -5.02
N ARG A 159 -5.36 -0.11 -6.24
CA ARG A 159 -4.08 0.57 -6.48
C ARG A 159 -4.34 2.04 -6.65
N GLN A 160 -3.80 2.84 -5.74
CA GLN A 160 -4.00 4.28 -5.68
C GLN A 160 -2.81 5.01 -6.29
N THR A 161 -3.09 6.13 -6.95
CA THR A 161 -2.09 7.12 -7.37
C THR A 161 -2.63 8.49 -7.02
N TRP A 162 -1.82 9.34 -6.45
CA TRP A 162 -2.24 10.69 -6.10
C TRP A 162 -1.15 11.70 -6.37
N GLU A 163 -1.59 12.91 -6.67
CA GLU A 163 -0.76 14.08 -6.82
C GLU A 163 -0.91 14.96 -5.59
N TYR A 164 0.19 15.53 -5.15
CA TYR A 164 0.21 16.49 -4.07
C TYR A 164 1.35 17.49 -4.25
N HIS A 165 1.31 18.60 -3.55
CA HIS A 165 2.37 19.59 -3.57
C HIS A 165 2.98 19.80 -2.18
N SER A 166 4.21 20.33 -2.16
CA SER A 166 4.85 20.81 -0.94
C SER A 166 4.14 22.07 -0.41
N ALA A 167 4.33 22.40 0.88
CA ALA A 167 3.70 23.55 1.51
C ALA A 167 4.07 24.88 0.86
N SER A 168 5.34 25.03 0.46
CA SER A 168 5.87 26.22 -0.19
C SER A 168 6.46 25.87 -1.55
N ASN A 169 6.18 26.69 -2.55
CA ASN A 169 6.77 26.55 -3.88
C ASN A 169 8.12 27.30 -3.93
N ALA A 170 9.22 26.57 -4.14
CA ALA A 170 10.52 27.16 -4.37
C ALA A 170 10.67 27.53 -5.85
N LEU A 171 10.78 28.80 -6.14
CA LEU A 171 11.11 29.28 -7.48
C LEU A 171 12.62 29.46 -7.70
N TYR A 172 13.42 29.29 -6.66
CA TYR A 172 14.87 29.46 -6.66
C TYR A 172 15.56 28.30 -5.94
N PHE A 173 16.81 28.04 -6.31
CA PHE A 173 17.66 27.10 -5.61
C PHE A 173 19.04 27.71 -5.33
N TYR A 174 19.66 27.26 -4.26
CA TYR A 174 20.95 27.71 -3.82
C TYR A 174 22.08 26.79 -4.29
N VAL A 175 23.14 27.40 -4.80
CA VAL A 175 24.40 26.72 -5.15
C VAL A 175 25.52 27.31 -4.28
N PRO A 176 26.16 26.52 -3.40
CA PRO A 176 27.26 27.01 -2.57
C PRO A 176 28.50 27.35 -3.42
N ALA A 177 29.32 28.23 -2.89
CA ALA A 177 30.64 28.53 -3.47
C ALA A 177 31.46 27.24 -3.63
N GLY A 178 32.07 27.06 -4.81
CA GLY A 178 32.75 25.80 -5.17
C GLY A 178 31.84 24.70 -5.69
N GLY A 179 30.50 24.89 -5.67
CA GLY A 179 29.55 24.02 -6.33
C GLY A 179 29.56 24.19 -7.85
N SER A 180 28.70 23.46 -8.54
CA SER A 180 28.58 23.51 -10.01
C SER A 180 27.18 23.95 -10.46
N LEU A 181 27.14 24.82 -11.44
CA LEU A 181 25.94 25.24 -12.16
C LEU A 181 26.16 24.93 -13.65
N ASP A 182 25.35 24.05 -14.23
CA ASP A 182 25.44 23.62 -15.62
C ASP A 182 26.86 23.15 -16.05
N GLY A 183 27.53 22.44 -15.13
CA GLY A 183 28.88 21.95 -15.35
C GLY A 183 30.00 22.98 -15.11
N SER A 184 29.65 24.24 -14.83
CA SER A 184 30.62 25.32 -14.55
C SER A 184 30.74 25.54 -13.03
N PRO A 185 31.97 25.72 -12.48
CA PRO A 185 32.14 25.99 -11.06
C PRO A 185 31.61 27.40 -10.72
N VAL A 186 30.93 27.47 -9.55
CA VAL A 186 30.40 28.72 -9.02
C VAL A 186 31.37 29.29 -7.98
N PRO A 187 31.95 30.49 -8.22
CA PRO A 187 33.00 31.03 -7.36
C PRO A 187 32.48 31.60 -6.02
N VAL A 188 31.20 31.91 -5.92
CA VAL A 188 30.56 32.52 -4.77
C VAL A 188 29.17 31.93 -4.57
N ASP A 189 28.66 32.02 -3.32
CA ASP A 189 27.30 31.63 -3.01
C ASP A 189 26.29 32.31 -3.94
N THR A 190 25.52 31.49 -4.63
CA THR A 190 24.63 31.94 -5.71
C THR A 190 23.23 31.36 -5.52
N VAL A 191 22.21 32.19 -5.78
CA VAL A 191 20.81 31.72 -5.88
C VAL A 191 20.35 31.92 -7.31
N VAL A 192 19.74 30.88 -7.89
CA VAL A 192 19.34 30.83 -9.29
C VAL A 192 17.87 30.45 -9.39
N SER A 193 17.17 31.03 -10.37
CA SER A 193 15.79 30.68 -10.69
C SER A 193 15.69 29.24 -11.22
N TYR A 194 14.56 28.58 -10.94
CA TYR A 194 14.20 27.28 -11.53
C TYR A 194 13.70 27.39 -12.99
N GLU A 195 13.75 28.55 -13.63
CA GLU A 195 13.38 28.68 -15.04
C GLU A 195 14.02 27.58 -15.89
N ASN A 196 13.20 26.81 -16.60
CA ASN A 196 13.60 25.66 -17.41
C ASN A 196 14.23 24.48 -16.61
N ARG A 197 14.03 24.40 -15.31
CA ARG A 197 14.51 23.30 -14.44
C ARG A 197 13.36 22.65 -13.70
N VAL A 198 13.54 21.39 -13.31
CA VAL A 198 12.57 20.66 -12.48
C VAL A 198 12.55 21.27 -11.09
N ASN A 199 11.43 21.87 -10.69
CA ASN A 199 11.21 22.18 -9.29
C ASN A 199 10.54 20.99 -8.59
N TYR A 200 10.56 20.99 -7.28
CA TYR A 200 10.06 19.88 -6.46
C TYR A 200 8.75 20.24 -5.74
N TYR A 201 7.94 21.09 -6.34
CA TYR A 201 6.66 21.50 -5.76
C TYR A 201 5.61 20.39 -5.90
N PHE A 202 5.38 19.88 -7.11
CA PHE A 202 4.45 18.77 -7.35
C PHE A 202 5.15 17.43 -7.38
N CYS A 203 4.57 16.45 -6.69
CA CYS A 203 4.98 15.05 -6.71
C CYS A 203 3.78 14.13 -6.89
N TRP A 204 4.11 12.93 -7.36
CA TRP A 204 3.17 11.81 -7.44
C TRP A 204 3.62 10.71 -6.48
N ASN A 205 2.64 10.02 -5.92
CA ASN A 205 2.90 8.82 -5.15
C ASN A 205 1.90 7.74 -5.53
N THR A 206 2.27 6.48 -5.26
CA THR A 206 1.43 5.31 -5.51
C THR A 206 1.41 4.43 -4.27
N GLY A 207 0.33 3.70 -4.08
CA GLY A 207 0.20 2.76 -2.98
C GLY A 207 -0.99 1.83 -3.22
N GLU A 208 -1.11 0.83 -2.37
CA GLU A 208 -2.27 -0.05 -2.33
C GLU A 208 -3.04 0.18 -1.04
N VAL A 209 -4.36 -0.04 -1.08
CA VAL A 209 -5.15 -0.10 0.15
C VAL A 209 -4.73 -1.36 0.91
N SER A 210 -4.27 -1.17 2.14
CA SER A 210 -3.76 -2.27 2.98
C SER A 210 -4.86 -3.17 3.55
N ASP A 211 -6.08 -2.66 3.63
CA ASP A 211 -7.22 -3.42 4.15
C ASP A 211 -7.62 -4.55 3.20
N LEU A 212 -8.01 -5.67 3.76
CA LEU A 212 -8.61 -6.77 3.01
C LEU A 212 -10.03 -6.40 2.60
N LEU A 213 -10.17 -5.93 1.35
CA LEU A 213 -11.46 -5.55 0.77
C LEU A 213 -12.17 -6.78 0.24
N MET A 214 -13.25 -7.18 0.89
CA MET A 214 -14.03 -8.35 0.50
C MET A 214 -15.50 -8.21 0.91
N ALA A 215 -16.41 -8.73 0.08
CA ALA A 215 -17.83 -8.83 0.38
C ALA A 215 -18.47 -10.03 -0.34
N SER A 216 -19.60 -10.46 0.17
CA SER A 216 -20.38 -11.57 -0.40
C SER A 216 -21.83 -11.18 -0.62
N THR A 217 -22.41 -11.67 -1.71
CA THR A 217 -23.85 -11.61 -1.99
C THR A 217 -24.56 -12.93 -1.71
N ALA A 218 -23.90 -13.90 -1.06
CA ALA A 218 -24.44 -15.24 -0.81
C ALA A 218 -25.75 -15.24 -0.01
N GLN A 219 -25.98 -14.22 0.82
CA GLN A 219 -27.20 -14.04 1.60
C GLN A 219 -28.19 -13.03 0.98
N MET A 220 -27.85 -12.49 -0.20
CA MET A 220 -28.71 -11.55 -0.91
C MET A 220 -29.58 -12.28 -1.94
N SER A 221 -30.78 -11.72 -2.24
CA SER A 221 -31.69 -12.25 -3.27
C SER A 221 -31.08 -12.16 -4.67
N GLU A 222 -30.31 -11.11 -4.94
CA GLU A 222 -29.62 -10.86 -6.19
C GLU A 222 -28.12 -10.84 -6.00
N ASN A 223 -27.39 -11.25 -7.03
CA ASN A 223 -25.93 -11.11 -7.06
C ASN A 223 -25.56 -9.71 -7.52
N ARG A 224 -25.75 -8.74 -6.63
CA ARG A 224 -25.60 -7.32 -6.95
C ARG A 224 -25.07 -6.51 -5.77
N PHE A 225 -24.15 -5.63 -6.06
CA PHE A 225 -23.74 -4.53 -5.17
C PHE A 225 -24.25 -3.20 -5.75
N VAL A 226 -24.81 -2.35 -4.91
CA VAL A 226 -25.21 -0.99 -5.28
C VAL A 226 -24.51 -0.03 -4.34
N ARG A 227 -23.54 0.74 -4.84
CA ARG A 227 -22.76 1.68 -4.07
C ARG A 227 -22.19 1.05 -2.77
N HIS A 228 -21.66 -0.15 -2.91
CA HIS A 228 -21.00 -0.84 -1.80
C HIS A 228 -19.72 -0.11 -1.44
N ARG A 229 -19.61 0.33 -0.17
CA ARG A 229 -18.44 1.04 0.33
C ARG A 229 -17.25 0.08 0.46
N LEU A 230 -16.18 0.38 -0.24
CA LEU A 230 -14.94 -0.40 -0.19
C LEU A 230 -14.02 0.09 0.94
N TYR A 231 -13.71 1.39 0.95
CA TYR A 231 -12.86 2.02 1.95
C TYR A 231 -13.17 3.51 2.05
N SER A 232 -12.54 4.17 3.02
CA SER A 232 -12.70 5.61 3.26
C SER A 232 -11.35 6.28 3.40
N MET A 233 -11.30 7.55 3.04
CA MET A 233 -10.13 8.44 3.19
C MET A 233 -10.55 9.70 3.91
N GLU A 234 -9.64 10.31 4.67
CA GLU A 234 -9.87 11.63 5.27
C GLU A 234 -9.76 12.74 4.21
N CYS A 235 -10.59 13.79 4.33
CA CYS A 235 -10.59 14.91 3.38
C CYS A 235 -9.34 15.82 3.49
N HIS A 236 -8.48 15.62 4.48
CA HIS A 236 -7.34 16.49 4.78
C HIS A 236 -6.00 15.77 4.79
N GLU A 237 -5.87 14.73 4.01
CA GLU A 237 -4.63 13.99 3.84
C GLU A 237 -3.99 14.26 2.46
N PRO A 238 -2.70 13.92 2.24
CA PRO A 238 -2.03 14.18 0.97
C PRO A 238 -2.74 13.58 -0.25
N ARG A 239 -3.46 12.45 -0.10
CA ARG A 239 -4.20 11.79 -1.18
C ARG A 239 -5.40 12.60 -1.68
N THR A 240 -5.91 13.52 -0.88
CA THR A 240 -7.10 14.32 -1.19
C THR A 240 -6.78 15.79 -1.46
N GLN A 241 -5.49 16.11 -1.68
CA GLN A 241 -5.04 17.47 -1.88
C GLN A 241 -5.28 17.99 -3.30
N MET A 242 -4.91 17.19 -4.29
CA MET A 242 -4.95 17.58 -5.71
C MET A 242 -5.79 16.58 -6.50
N VAL A 243 -5.15 15.75 -7.27
CA VAL A 243 -5.82 14.69 -8.04
C VAL A 243 -5.54 13.33 -7.42
N TYR A 244 -6.56 12.54 -7.31
CA TYR A 244 -6.53 11.18 -6.85
C TYR A 244 -7.08 10.24 -7.91
N SER A 245 -6.44 9.11 -8.11
CA SER A 245 -6.92 8.05 -8.99
C SER A 245 -6.78 6.69 -8.32
N VAL A 246 -7.75 5.83 -8.54
CA VAL A 246 -7.71 4.43 -8.09
C VAL A 246 -8.04 3.50 -9.24
N ASP A 247 -7.18 2.49 -9.46
CA ASP A 247 -7.46 1.32 -10.26
C ASP A 247 -8.01 0.24 -9.34
N LEU A 248 -9.29 -0.07 -9.49
CA LEU A 248 -9.95 -1.13 -8.74
C LEU A 248 -9.95 -2.41 -9.55
N TYR A 249 -9.36 -3.46 -8.99
CA TYR A 249 -9.38 -4.82 -9.51
C TYR A 249 -10.43 -5.60 -8.72
N GLN A 250 -11.49 -6.02 -9.38
CA GLN A 250 -12.54 -6.87 -8.81
C GLN A 250 -12.24 -8.32 -9.19
N GLU A 251 -12.08 -9.16 -8.21
CA GLU A 251 -11.77 -10.58 -8.32
C GLU A 251 -12.94 -11.42 -7.85
N ALA A 252 -13.24 -12.49 -8.57
CA ALA A 252 -14.11 -13.55 -8.10
C ALA A 252 -13.25 -14.57 -7.32
N VAL A 253 -13.71 -14.99 -6.16
CA VAL A 253 -13.02 -16.00 -5.34
C VAL A 253 -13.96 -17.17 -5.02
N SER A 254 -13.39 -18.35 -4.76
CA SER A 254 -14.17 -19.51 -4.35
C SER A 254 -14.70 -19.35 -2.91
N GLU A 255 -15.65 -20.17 -2.52
CA GLU A 255 -16.15 -20.17 -1.14
C GLU A 255 -15.04 -20.58 -0.15
N GLU A 256 -14.13 -21.49 -0.55
CA GLU A 256 -12.99 -21.90 0.25
C GLU A 256 -12.01 -20.74 0.47
N ALA A 257 -11.69 -20.00 -0.60
CA ALA A 257 -10.86 -18.79 -0.52
C ALA A 257 -11.52 -17.73 0.38
N TRP A 258 -12.83 -17.53 0.23
CA TRP A 258 -13.59 -16.63 1.09
C TRP A 258 -13.46 -17.00 2.57
N ARG A 259 -13.69 -18.26 2.92
CA ARG A 259 -13.57 -18.76 4.31
C ARG A 259 -12.15 -18.57 4.85
N TYR A 260 -11.14 -18.80 4.02
CA TYR A 260 -9.75 -18.57 4.39
C TYR A 260 -9.51 -17.09 4.75
N TYR A 261 -9.88 -16.16 3.88
CA TYR A 261 -9.69 -14.73 4.12
C TYR A 261 -10.54 -14.20 5.28
N GLU A 262 -11.77 -14.71 5.44
CA GLU A 262 -12.64 -14.37 6.58
C GLU A 262 -12.01 -14.81 7.92
N ALA A 263 -11.42 -16.00 7.97
CA ALA A 263 -10.72 -16.48 9.14
C ALA A 263 -9.46 -15.63 9.45
N LEU A 264 -8.69 -15.25 8.44
CA LEU A 264 -7.56 -14.32 8.60
C LEU A 264 -8.01 -12.98 9.17
N LYS A 265 -9.06 -12.40 8.60
CA LYS A 265 -9.62 -11.11 9.04
C LYS A 265 -10.08 -11.18 10.49
N ASN A 266 -10.80 -12.25 10.88
CA ASN A 266 -11.26 -12.46 12.25
C ASN A 266 -10.09 -12.64 13.23
N ASN A 267 -9.06 -13.39 12.84
CA ASN A 267 -7.87 -13.56 13.68
C ASN A 267 -7.10 -12.24 13.88
N SER A 268 -7.03 -11.38 12.86
CA SER A 268 -6.32 -10.09 12.96
C SER A 268 -7.07 -9.03 13.77
N GLN A 269 -8.39 -9.01 13.70
CA GLN A 269 -9.23 -8.01 14.38
C GLN A 269 -9.52 -8.33 15.83
N ASN A 270 -9.46 -9.61 16.24
CA ASN A 270 -9.85 -10.08 17.56
C ASN A 270 -8.67 -10.34 18.52
N VAL A 271 -7.46 -9.91 18.18
CA VAL A 271 -6.29 -10.08 19.05
C VAL A 271 -6.37 -9.13 20.25
N GLY A 272 -6.49 -9.68 21.45
CA GLY A 272 -6.35 -8.96 22.73
C GLY A 272 -7.62 -8.66 23.51
N GLY A 273 -8.79 -9.13 23.11
CA GLY A 273 -10.03 -9.02 23.91
C GLY A 273 -10.18 -10.15 24.92
N LEU A 274 -10.68 -9.85 26.13
CA LEU A 274 -10.91 -10.83 27.21
C LEU A 274 -11.86 -11.98 26.83
N PHE A 275 -12.62 -11.81 25.74
CA PHE A 275 -13.58 -12.76 25.16
C PHE A 275 -13.28 -13.09 23.70
N SER A 276 -12.05 -12.79 23.22
CA SER A 276 -11.67 -13.14 21.86
C SER A 276 -11.68 -14.66 21.70
N PRO A 277 -12.30 -15.19 20.63
CA PRO A 277 -12.19 -16.62 20.34
C PRO A 277 -10.70 -16.96 20.13
N GLN A 278 -10.32 -18.15 20.55
CA GLN A 278 -8.96 -18.64 20.37
C GLN A 278 -8.64 -18.62 18.86
N PRO A 279 -7.49 -18.05 18.43
CA PRO A 279 -7.14 -18.05 17.02
C PRO A 279 -7.15 -19.48 16.47
N SER A 280 -7.91 -19.70 15.41
CA SER A 280 -7.92 -21.00 14.74
C SER A 280 -6.76 -21.08 13.75
N GLU A 281 -6.19 -22.26 13.59
CA GLU A 281 -5.22 -22.52 12.53
C GLU A 281 -5.92 -22.33 11.17
N VAL A 282 -5.45 -21.37 10.40
CA VAL A 282 -5.98 -21.09 9.06
C VAL A 282 -5.08 -21.76 8.04
N ARG A 283 -5.55 -22.85 7.45
CA ARG A 283 -4.83 -23.56 6.39
C ARG A 283 -5.28 -23.05 5.03
N GLY A 284 -4.31 -22.67 4.19
CA GLY A 284 -4.53 -22.33 2.78
C GLY A 284 -4.55 -23.54 1.86
N ASN A 285 -4.43 -23.28 0.56
CA ASN A 285 -4.39 -24.31 -0.47
C ASN A 285 -2.99 -24.62 -0.99
N ILE A 286 -1.94 -24.24 -0.26
CA ILE A 286 -0.53 -24.45 -0.66
C ILE A 286 0.08 -25.52 0.24
N ARG A 287 0.80 -26.47 -0.37
CA ARG A 287 1.45 -27.57 0.35
C ARG A 287 2.86 -27.82 -0.16
N GLU A 288 3.75 -28.28 0.69
CA GLU A 288 5.01 -28.86 0.26
C GLU A 288 4.75 -30.28 -0.29
N ARG A 289 5.27 -30.58 -1.47
CA ARG A 289 5.02 -31.81 -2.20
C ARG A 289 5.48 -33.08 -1.43
N SER A 290 6.64 -33.00 -0.77
CA SER A 290 7.24 -34.12 -0.05
C SER A 290 6.78 -34.21 1.40
N HIS A 291 6.34 -33.10 1.98
CA HIS A 291 5.94 -32.96 3.39
C HIS A 291 4.65 -32.14 3.49
N PRO A 292 3.49 -32.71 3.08
CA PRO A 292 2.21 -31.98 3.05
C PRO A 292 1.72 -31.51 4.44
N GLU A 293 2.28 -32.09 5.51
CA GLU A 293 2.01 -31.72 6.91
C GLU A 293 2.66 -30.39 7.32
N ARG A 294 3.73 -29.96 6.62
CA ARG A 294 4.40 -28.70 6.90
C ARG A 294 3.48 -27.52 6.66
N GLN A 295 3.49 -26.61 7.60
CA GLN A 295 2.66 -25.44 7.53
C GLN A 295 3.18 -24.45 6.46
N VAL A 296 2.28 -24.01 5.60
CA VAL A 296 2.46 -22.88 4.68
C VAL A 296 1.30 -21.94 4.86
N ILE A 297 1.57 -20.65 5.00
CA ILE A 297 0.55 -19.63 5.12
C ILE A 297 0.33 -19.00 3.76
N GLY A 298 -0.89 -19.05 3.26
CA GLY A 298 -1.27 -18.45 2.00
C GLY A 298 -2.39 -19.23 1.31
N TYR A 299 -3.14 -18.51 0.51
CA TYR A 299 -4.15 -19.06 -0.38
C TYR A 299 -3.96 -18.41 -1.75
N VAL A 300 -3.87 -19.21 -2.79
CA VAL A 300 -3.75 -18.73 -4.17
C VAL A 300 -5.04 -19.03 -4.90
N SER A 301 -5.77 -17.99 -5.29
CA SER A 301 -6.92 -18.07 -6.19
C SER A 301 -6.45 -17.87 -7.63
N VAL A 302 -7.27 -18.33 -8.58
CA VAL A 302 -7.05 -18.09 -10.02
C VAL A 302 -8.28 -17.34 -10.54
N THR A 303 -8.07 -16.12 -11.00
CA THR A 303 -9.17 -15.25 -11.40
C THR A 303 -8.83 -14.45 -12.65
N ARG A 304 -9.83 -14.11 -13.42
CA ARG A 304 -9.77 -13.07 -14.44
C ARG A 304 -10.48 -11.83 -13.93
N PRO A 305 -9.73 -10.83 -13.42
CA PRO A 305 -10.33 -9.67 -12.77
C PRO A 305 -11.03 -8.74 -13.76
N SER A 306 -12.04 -8.02 -13.28
CA SER A 306 -12.58 -6.82 -13.91
C SER A 306 -11.87 -5.61 -13.34
N VAL A 307 -11.45 -4.66 -14.18
CA VAL A 307 -10.69 -3.49 -13.76
C VAL A 307 -11.40 -2.21 -14.16
N LYS A 308 -11.52 -1.28 -13.22
CA LYS A 308 -12.09 0.04 -13.50
C LYS A 308 -11.31 1.13 -12.78
N ARG A 309 -11.08 2.25 -13.48
CA ARG A 309 -10.42 3.43 -12.93
C ARG A 309 -11.44 4.49 -12.54
N LEU A 310 -11.23 5.10 -11.38
CA LEU A 310 -11.88 6.33 -10.95
C LEU A 310 -10.79 7.39 -10.72
N THR A 311 -10.98 8.57 -11.32
CA THR A 311 -10.13 9.73 -11.06
C THR A 311 -10.99 10.84 -10.47
N ILE A 312 -10.52 11.46 -9.40
CA ILE A 312 -11.19 12.52 -8.66
C ILE A 312 -10.27 13.72 -8.63
N ASP A 313 -10.75 14.86 -9.09
CA ASP A 313 -10.08 16.14 -8.95
C ASP A 313 -10.56 16.80 -7.66
N PHE A 314 -9.72 16.75 -6.63
CA PHE A 314 -10.02 17.37 -5.33
C PHE A 314 -9.70 18.85 -5.27
N GLU A 315 -8.89 19.38 -6.18
CA GLU A 315 -8.58 20.80 -6.25
C GLU A 315 -9.86 21.64 -6.38
N SER A 316 -10.84 21.13 -7.14
CA SER A 316 -12.13 21.79 -7.35
C SER A 316 -13.01 21.85 -6.08
N PHE A 317 -12.73 21.04 -5.05
CA PHE A 317 -13.53 20.98 -3.82
C PHE A 317 -13.08 21.92 -2.72
N LEU A 318 -11.96 22.64 -2.90
CA LEU A 318 -11.44 23.61 -1.95
C LEU A 318 -11.33 23.05 -0.50
N PHE A 319 -10.87 21.82 -0.32
CA PHE A 319 -10.55 21.25 1.00
C PHE A 319 -9.31 21.91 1.63
N HIS A 320 -9.21 23.24 1.53
CA HIS A 320 -8.07 24.01 1.99
C HIS A 320 -8.04 24.22 3.52
N LYS A 321 -8.29 23.16 4.28
CA LYS A 321 -7.67 23.11 5.59
C LYS A 321 -6.30 22.46 5.39
N LEU A 322 -5.31 23.32 5.24
CA LEU A 322 -3.91 22.99 5.30
C LEU A 322 -3.70 21.98 6.44
N GLY A 323 -3.23 20.80 6.12
CA GLY A 323 -2.86 19.81 7.13
C GLY A 323 -1.79 20.40 8.07
N ASP A 324 -1.61 19.84 9.26
CA ASP A 324 -0.61 20.33 10.24
C ASP A 324 0.83 20.35 9.67
N TRP A 325 1.09 19.60 8.61
CA TRP A 325 2.37 19.59 7.90
C TRP A 325 2.64 20.88 7.09
N GLU A 326 1.62 21.59 6.64
CA GLU A 326 1.76 22.89 5.96
C GLU A 326 2.02 24.04 6.94
N ARG A 327 1.61 23.91 8.20
CA ARG A 327 1.79 24.94 9.23
C ARG A 327 3.21 25.07 9.78
N VAL A 328 4.10 24.16 9.42
CA VAL A 328 5.48 24.09 9.97
C VAL A 328 6.50 24.77 9.05
N ALA A 329 6.07 25.47 8.02
CA ALA A 329 6.94 26.32 7.22
C ALA A 329 7.38 27.53 8.06
N GLY A 330 8.44 27.35 8.86
CA GLY A 330 9.18 28.46 9.42
C GLY A 330 9.89 29.19 8.29
N GLU A 331 9.24 30.15 7.65
CA GLU A 331 9.87 31.01 6.66
C GLU A 331 10.84 31.92 7.37
N ILE A 332 12.10 31.84 7.00
CA ILE A 332 13.19 32.65 7.55
C ILE A 332 13.71 33.54 6.45
N VAL A 333 13.80 34.85 6.72
CA VAL A 333 14.49 35.78 5.81
C VAL A 333 15.98 35.76 6.11
N ALA A 334 16.80 35.39 5.12
CA ALA A 334 18.24 35.33 5.28
C ALA A 334 18.96 36.24 4.27
N ASP A 335 19.94 36.98 4.79
CA ASP A 335 20.91 37.71 4.02
C ASP A 335 22.00 36.77 3.46
N ARG A 336 22.63 37.15 2.37
CA ARG A 336 23.61 36.34 1.62
C ARG A 336 24.70 35.70 2.50
N GLN A 337 25.18 36.42 3.50
CA GLN A 337 26.20 35.92 4.44
C GLN A 337 25.74 34.71 5.27
N ASN A 338 24.43 34.49 5.39
CA ASN A 338 23.84 33.43 6.20
C ASN A 338 23.28 32.28 5.32
N TRP A 339 23.31 32.36 3.99
CA TRP A 339 22.71 31.35 3.11
C TRP A 339 23.31 29.95 3.32
N GLY A 340 24.66 29.87 3.39
CA GLY A 340 25.34 28.61 3.64
C GLY A 340 24.97 27.98 4.97
N PHE A 341 24.74 28.77 6.01
CA PHE A 341 24.29 28.30 7.31
C PHE A 341 22.90 27.63 7.20
N TYR A 342 21.92 28.31 6.61
CA TYR A 342 20.57 27.74 6.47
C TYR A 342 20.53 26.51 5.57
N TYR A 343 21.29 26.52 4.47
CA TYR A 343 21.41 25.35 3.60
C TYR A 343 21.97 24.12 4.32
N GLN A 344 23.00 24.28 5.13
CA GLN A 344 23.57 23.19 5.95
C GLN A 344 22.58 22.66 7.00
N HIS A 345 21.60 23.47 7.41
CA HIS A 345 20.55 23.08 8.36
C HIS A 345 19.26 22.65 7.69
N SER A 346 19.35 22.19 6.44
CA SER A 346 18.21 21.65 5.67
C SER A 346 17.12 22.67 5.38
N TYR A 347 17.46 23.94 5.21
CA TYR A 347 16.58 24.94 4.64
C TYR A 347 16.86 25.09 3.15
N LEU A 348 15.79 25.33 2.37
CA LEU A 348 15.86 25.63 0.97
C LEU A 348 15.30 27.02 0.70
N VAL A 349 15.87 27.72 -0.29
CA VAL A 349 15.43 29.05 -0.69
C VAL A 349 14.07 28.98 -1.40
N THR A 350 13.17 29.93 -1.07
CA THR A 350 11.83 29.99 -1.68
C THR A 350 11.68 31.20 -2.60
N TYR A 351 11.63 32.41 -2.04
CA TYR A 351 11.35 33.64 -2.78
C TYR A 351 12.36 34.74 -2.45
N PRO A 352 12.64 35.64 -3.43
CA PRO A 352 13.40 36.85 -3.16
C PRO A 352 12.55 37.85 -2.36
N ILE A 353 13.19 38.61 -1.49
CA ILE A 353 12.53 39.69 -0.76
C ILE A 353 12.36 40.91 -1.67
N MET A 354 11.17 41.45 -1.74
CA MET A 354 10.86 42.71 -2.42
C MET A 354 11.21 43.89 -1.50
N MET A 355 11.94 44.87 -2.00
CA MET A 355 12.22 46.14 -1.34
C MET A 355 11.96 47.29 -2.33
N ASP A 356 11.11 48.23 -1.96
CA ASP A 356 10.80 49.46 -2.75
C ASP A 356 10.46 49.12 -4.24
N GLU A 357 9.54 48.18 -4.44
CA GLU A 357 9.11 47.69 -5.76
C GLU A 357 10.21 47.02 -6.60
N SER A 358 11.38 46.72 -6.01
CA SER A 358 12.48 45.99 -6.64
C SER A 358 12.83 44.72 -5.91
N ILE A 359 13.35 43.73 -6.66
CA ILE A 359 13.80 42.46 -6.09
C ILE A 359 15.18 42.65 -5.45
N ASN A 360 15.29 42.34 -4.16
CA ASN A 360 16.59 42.31 -3.49
C ASN A 360 17.24 40.91 -3.59
N TYR A 361 18.09 40.71 -4.58
CA TYR A 361 18.81 39.46 -4.80
C TYR A 361 19.86 39.08 -3.73
N ASN A 362 20.01 39.87 -2.66
CA ASN A 362 20.85 39.54 -1.51
C ASN A 362 20.04 39.02 -0.32
N ARG A 363 18.71 39.00 -0.41
CA ARG A 363 17.82 38.54 0.66
C ARG A 363 16.75 37.60 0.08
N PHE A 364 16.64 36.44 0.65
CA PHE A 364 15.63 35.46 0.26
C PHE A 364 14.93 34.88 1.48
N GLU A 365 13.72 34.44 1.26
CA GLU A 365 13.01 33.56 2.18
C GLU A 365 13.52 32.14 2.04
N TRP A 366 13.61 31.44 3.18
CA TRP A 366 14.06 30.05 3.30
C TRP A 366 13.06 29.28 4.13
N ALA A 367 12.73 28.07 3.71
CA ALA A 367 11.88 27.15 4.44
C ALA A 367 12.55 25.80 4.60
N PHE A 368 12.11 24.99 5.57
CA PHE A 368 12.62 23.62 5.73
C PHE A 368 12.43 22.80 4.44
N ALA A 369 13.43 22.00 4.10
CA ALA A 369 13.42 21.18 2.88
C ALA A 369 12.13 20.37 2.72
N ARG A 370 11.61 19.75 3.80
CA ARG A 370 10.35 19.00 3.77
C ARG A 370 9.11 19.83 3.40
N CYS A 371 9.17 21.16 3.59
CA CYS A 371 8.07 22.06 3.22
C CYS A 371 8.16 22.55 1.79
N VAL A 372 9.31 22.34 1.12
CA VAL A 372 9.63 22.86 -0.20
C VAL A 372 9.81 21.74 -1.23
N ASP A 373 10.32 20.60 -0.79
CA ASP A 373 10.59 19.44 -1.64
C ASP A 373 9.61 18.32 -1.33
N CYS A 374 8.63 18.13 -2.20
CA CYS A 374 7.60 17.12 -2.07
C CYS A 374 8.14 15.67 -2.01
N ARG A 375 9.38 15.42 -2.47
CA ARG A 375 10.02 14.10 -2.37
C ARG A 375 10.35 13.72 -0.93
N MET A 376 10.54 14.71 -0.06
CA MET A 376 10.75 14.50 1.38
C MET A 376 9.51 13.95 2.09
N LEU A 377 8.35 13.94 1.42
CA LEU A 377 7.10 13.35 1.88
C LEU A 377 6.85 11.98 1.25
N GLY A 378 7.85 11.37 0.63
CA GLY A 378 7.79 10.02 0.05
C GLY A 378 7.33 9.96 -1.40
N GLY A 379 7.08 11.07 -2.05
CA GLY A 379 6.71 11.12 -3.46
C GLY A 379 7.90 11.18 -4.42
N ASN A 380 7.60 11.18 -5.70
CA ASN A 380 8.57 11.27 -6.77
C ASN A 380 8.06 12.17 -7.91
N LYS A 381 8.90 12.42 -8.91
CA LYS A 381 8.59 13.24 -10.09
C LYS A 381 8.08 12.42 -11.28
N ASN A 382 7.81 11.14 -11.09
CA ASN A 382 7.36 10.24 -12.15
C ASN A 382 5.85 10.38 -12.34
N LYS A 383 5.45 11.42 -13.08
CA LYS A 383 4.07 11.63 -13.48
C LYS A 383 3.64 10.49 -14.42
N PRO A 384 2.53 9.78 -14.15
CA PRO A 384 2.00 8.79 -15.08
C PRO A 384 1.57 9.44 -16.39
N ASP A 385 1.82 8.78 -17.54
CA ASP A 385 1.47 9.32 -18.87
C ASP A 385 -0.02 9.62 -19.04
N TRP A 386 -0.86 8.87 -18.33
CA TRP A 386 -2.32 9.00 -18.36
C TRP A 386 -2.88 10.04 -17.37
N TRP A 387 -2.02 10.74 -16.61
CA TRP A 387 -2.45 11.70 -15.58
C TRP A 387 -3.12 12.92 -16.20
N PRO A 388 -4.28 13.39 -15.67
CA PRO A 388 -5.08 14.42 -16.35
C PRO A 388 -4.44 15.81 -16.36
N ASN A 389 -3.65 16.16 -15.34
CA ASN A 389 -3.09 17.49 -15.18
C ASN A 389 -1.63 17.56 -15.67
N ASP A 390 -1.20 18.72 -16.16
CA ASP A 390 0.18 18.96 -16.60
C ASP A 390 0.99 19.79 -15.58
N HIS A 391 0.94 19.39 -14.30
CA HIS A 391 1.81 19.96 -13.28
C HIS A 391 3.20 19.31 -13.40
N ARG A 392 4.21 20.09 -13.79
CA ARG A 392 5.62 19.65 -13.96
C ARG A 392 6.56 20.42 -13.05
#